data_0e8cd36346a34dd99452094e9b3722ba
#
_entry.id   0e8cd36346a34dd99452094e9b3722ba
#
_cell.length_a   1.000
_cell.length_b   1.000
_cell.length_c   1.000
_cell.angle_alpha   90.00
_cell.angle_beta   90.00
_cell.angle_gamma   90.00
#
_symmetry.space_group_name_H-M   'P 1'
#
loop_
_entity.id
_entity.type
_entity.pdbx_description
1 polymer ?
#
loop_
_entity_poly.entity_id
_entity_poly.type
_entity_poly.pdbx_seq_one_letter_code
_entity_poly.pdbx_strand_id
1 'polypeptide(L)'
;MTSGKRAEIGASLAPQIKLWELQEALHAKAKGNPSYRFYALYDKIYRADVLAEAWRRSRANGGASGVDGVEFEHIEREGVDQWLGQLAQELKAKRYEPGAVRRVMIPKANGKQRPLGIPTIRDRVVQMAAVLILEPIFEADLQAEQHAYRANHSAQEAVKEVHGWLKKGLREVVDADLSGYFDTIPHEQLRKSLARRISDGAMLKLLKKWLQMPVEESDGRGGKRRSNPARRQGKGTPQGAPISPLLANLYMRRFVLGWKELGYEKQLKARIVNYADDFVILCVNKGQEVHAAMKQMMEKLGLKVNEDKTRLCRVPEETFEFLGYRFGRCYSTKTGKAYIGTRPSPKKVKGIMERISQKTGRDSLKLQTSEKVRELNALVAGWGNYFSLGPVSKAYRAVDAHCRYRLRQWLCAKHQHQGAGTCAYPDGYLHETLGLVRLEKTTSNLPWAKA
;
A
#
# COMPACT_ATOMS: atom_id res chain seq x y z
N MET A 1 2.28 -45.56 4.36
CA MET A 1 2.89 -44.33 4.93
C MET A 1 2.20 -43.06 4.37
N THR A 2 0.89 -42.91 4.51
CA THR A 2 0.12 -41.79 3.92
C THR A 2 -0.90 -41.19 4.89
N SER A 3 -0.96 -41.64 6.14
CA SER A 3 -1.91 -41.19 7.16
C SER A 3 -1.42 -39.95 7.97
N GLY A 4 -0.11 -39.81 8.20
CA GLY A 4 0.43 -38.72 9.04
C GLY A 4 0.38 -37.32 8.42
N LYS A 5 0.58 -37.20 7.10
CA LYS A 5 0.57 -35.87 6.42
C LYS A 5 -0.83 -35.23 6.28
N ARG A 6 -1.90 -36.04 6.25
CA ARG A 6 -3.28 -35.51 6.21
C ARG A 6 -3.73 -34.94 7.55
N ALA A 7 -3.26 -35.53 8.66
CA ALA A 7 -3.61 -35.06 10.01
C ALA A 7 -2.93 -33.72 10.37
N GLU A 8 -1.67 -33.51 9.96
CA GLU A 8 -0.95 -32.24 10.19
C GLU A 8 -1.52 -31.08 9.35
N ILE A 9 -1.95 -31.34 8.10
CA ILE A 9 -2.61 -30.34 7.26
C ILE A 9 -3.98 -29.97 7.81
N GLY A 10 -4.73 -30.92 8.34
CA GLY A 10 -6.05 -30.68 8.97
C GLY A 10 -5.98 -29.88 10.27
N ALA A 11 -4.99 -30.14 11.13
CA ALA A 11 -4.78 -29.43 12.39
C ALA A 11 -4.35 -27.95 12.17
N SER A 12 -3.60 -27.66 11.11
CA SER A 12 -3.18 -26.29 10.74
C SER A 12 -4.31 -25.45 10.14
N LEU A 13 -5.31 -26.06 9.50
CA LEU A 13 -6.43 -25.35 8.86
C LEU A 13 -7.56 -24.97 9.84
N ALA A 14 -7.78 -25.73 10.91
CA ALA A 14 -8.87 -25.52 11.85
C ALA A 14 -8.88 -24.13 12.53
N PRO A 15 -7.75 -23.55 12.99
CA PRO A 15 -7.73 -22.20 13.55
C PRO A 15 -8.05 -21.10 12.53
N GLN A 16 -7.59 -21.26 11.29
CA GLN A 16 -7.84 -20.30 10.21
C GLN A 16 -9.32 -20.28 9.79
N ILE A 17 -9.97 -21.44 9.77
CA ILE A 17 -11.41 -21.54 9.49
C ILE A 17 -12.22 -20.79 10.56
N LYS A 18 -11.90 -20.99 11.86
CA LYS A 18 -12.58 -20.30 12.97
C LYS A 18 -12.41 -18.78 12.93
N LEU A 19 -11.24 -18.29 12.53
CA LEU A 19 -11.02 -16.86 12.36
C LEU A 19 -11.81 -16.31 11.17
N TRP A 20 -11.82 -17.02 10.05
CA TRP A 20 -12.58 -16.63 8.87
C TRP A 20 -14.09 -16.54 9.17
N GLU A 21 -14.68 -17.54 9.84
CA GLU A 21 -16.08 -17.54 10.28
C GLU A 21 -16.40 -16.33 11.17
N LEU A 22 -15.48 -15.98 12.10
CA LEU A 22 -15.63 -14.79 12.94
C LEU A 22 -15.62 -13.51 12.09
N GLN A 23 -14.72 -13.39 11.13
CA GLN A 23 -14.61 -12.23 10.25
C GLN A 23 -15.87 -12.06 9.38
N GLU A 24 -16.38 -13.14 8.82
CA GLU A 24 -17.63 -13.17 8.06
C GLU A 24 -18.83 -12.75 8.92
N ALA A 25 -18.94 -13.28 10.15
CA ALA A 25 -19.99 -12.91 11.08
C ALA A 25 -19.95 -11.43 11.47
N LEU A 26 -18.74 -10.87 11.73
CA LEU A 26 -18.54 -9.46 12.03
C LEU A 26 -18.95 -8.58 10.83
N HIS A 27 -18.52 -8.95 9.62
CA HIS A 27 -18.86 -8.23 8.40
C HIS A 27 -20.38 -8.28 8.12
N ALA A 28 -20.98 -9.46 8.14
CA ALA A 28 -22.41 -9.64 7.92
C ALA A 28 -23.24 -8.82 8.93
N LYS A 29 -22.88 -8.85 10.22
CA LYS A 29 -23.54 -8.06 11.25
C LYS A 29 -23.38 -6.55 11.01
N ALA A 30 -22.19 -6.11 10.63
CA ALA A 30 -21.94 -4.71 10.33
C ALA A 30 -22.73 -4.22 9.11
N LYS A 31 -22.77 -5.02 8.04
CA LYS A 31 -23.46 -4.71 6.80
C LYS A 31 -24.98 -4.76 6.94
N GLY A 32 -25.50 -5.77 7.64
CA GLY A 32 -26.92 -5.95 7.86
C GLY A 32 -27.53 -4.95 8.87
N ASN A 33 -26.70 -4.34 9.71
CA ASN A 33 -27.15 -3.35 10.69
C ASN A 33 -26.17 -2.15 10.77
N PRO A 34 -26.36 -1.12 9.96
CA PRO A 34 -25.46 0.06 9.89
C PRO A 34 -25.39 0.87 11.20
N SER A 35 -26.38 0.78 12.06
CA SER A 35 -26.40 1.47 13.38
C SER A 35 -25.81 0.64 14.52
N TYR A 36 -25.52 -0.66 14.27
CA TYR A 36 -25.04 -1.55 15.32
C TYR A 36 -23.62 -1.13 15.78
N ARG A 37 -23.46 -1.07 17.11
CA ARG A 37 -22.19 -0.76 17.77
C ARG A 37 -21.69 -2.01 18.52
N PHE A 38 -20.53 -2.47 18.13
CA PHE A 38 -19.90 -3.67 18.69
C PHE A 38 -19.36 -3.37 20.11
N TYR A 39 -19.78 -4.13 21.10
CA TYR A 39 -19.43 -3.95 22.51
C TYR A 39 -18.44 -5.00 23.04
N ALA A 40 -18.19 -6.07 22.31
CA ALA A 40 -17.30 -7.18 22.67
C ALA A 40 -16.35 -7.49 21.51
N LEU A 41 -15.23 -6.76 21.44
CA LEU A 41 -14.20 -6.90 20.40
C LEU A 41 -12.82 -7.14 21.02
N TYR A 42 -12.54 -6.56 22.18
CA TYR A 42 -11.26 -6.67 22.85
C TYR A 42 -10.93 -8.10 23.25
N ASP A 43 -11.92 -8.87 23.67
CA ASP A 43 -11.81 -10.29 24.02
C ASP A 43 -11.36 -11.15 22.84
N LYS A 44 -11.61 -10.72 21.63
CA LYS A 44 -11.29 -11.46 20.41
C LYS A 44 -9.84 -11.30 19.98
N ILE A 45 -9.17 -10.19 20.31
CA ILE A 45 -7.78 -9.94 19.89
C ILE A 45 -6.77 -10.86 20.58
N TYR A 46 -7.09 -11.41 21.77
CA TYR A 46 -6.20 -12.34 22.48
C TYR A 46 -6.61 -13.82 22.34
N ARG A 47 -7.51 -14.14 21.41
CA ARG A 47 -7.78 -15.53 21.01
C ARG A 47 -6.51 -16.13 20.37
N ALA A 48 -6.25 -17.39 20.65
CA ALA A 48 -5.05 -18.08 20.15
C ALA A 48 -4.98 -18.11 18.61
N ASP A 49 -6.12 -18.37 17.95
CA ASP A 49 -6.20 -18.40 16.49
C ASP A 49 -5.95 -17.00 15.87
N VAL A 50 -6.43 -15.92 16.49
CA VAL A 50 -6.22 -14.54 16.05
C VAL A 50 -4.77 -14.12 16.22
N LEU A 51 -4.15 -14.40 17.36
CA LEU A 51 -2.75 -14.08 17.62
C LEU A 51 -1.79 -14.87 16.73
N ALA A 52 -2.08 -16.16 16.49
CA ALA A 52 -1.28 -17.00 15.57
C ALA A 52 -1.31 -16.44 14.13
N GLU A 53 -2.47 -16.06 13.61
CA GLU A 53 -2.58 -15.43 12.30
C GLU A 53 -1.94 -14.04 12.26
N ALA A 54 -2.08 -13.25 13.32
CA ALA A 54 -1.43 -11.94 13.45
C ALA A 54 0.10 -12.06 13.45
N TRP A 55 0.64 -13.07 14.14
CA TRP A 55 2.06 -13.42 14.08
C TRP A 55 2.49 -13.78 12.66
N ARG A 56 1.78 -14.72 12.03
CA ARG A 56 2.09 -15.20 10.67
C ARG A 56 2.15 -14.02 9.67
N ARG A 57 1.15 -13.11 9.71
CA ARG A 57 1.13 -11.92 8.84
C ARG A 57 2.25 -10.94 9.17
N SER A 58 2.52 -10.71 10.46
CA SER A 58 3.60 -9.81 10.89
C SER A 58 4.97 -10.34 10.47
N ARG A 59 5.19 -11.65 10.59
CA ARG A 59 6.42 -12.35 10.17
C ARG A 59 6.60 -12.30 8.64
N ALA A 60 5.53 -12.55 7.88
CA ALA A 60 5.56 -12.48 6.42
C ALA A 60 5.89 -11.06 5.90
N ASN A 61 5.41 -10.02 6.59
CA ASN A 61 5.76 -8.63 6.28
C ASN A 61 7.21 -8.28 6.66
N GLY A 62 7.80 -9.01 7.61
CA GLY A 62 9.18 -8.82 8.05
C GLY A 62 9.45 -7.42 8.59
N GLY A 63 10.65 -6.93 8.30
CA GLY A 63 11.10 -5.59 8.65
C GLY A 63 11.92 -5.52 9.94
N ALA A 64 12.61 -4.41 10.13
CA ALA A 64 13.58 -4.22 11.22
C ALA A 64 12.93 -4.24 12.62
N SER A 65 13.72 -4.55 13.64
CA SER A 65 13.32 -4.51 15.06
C SER A 65 12.86 -3.13 15.52
N GLY A 66 12.03 -3.08 16.56
CA GLY A 66 11.58 -1.85 17.22
C GLY A 66 12.65 -1.20 18.10
N VAL A 67 12.20 -0.46 19.12
CA VAL A 67 13.09 0.18 20.11
C VAL A 67 13.74 -0.82 21.08
N ASP A 68 13.13 -2.00 21.22
CA ASP A 68 13.57 -3.12 22.06
C ASP A 68 14.69 -3.95 21.44
N GLY A 69 14.94 -3.78 20.13
CA GLY A 69 15.93 -4.57 19.40
C GLY A 69 15.55 -6.02 19.15
N VAL A 70 14.33 -6.45 19.55
CA VAL A 70 13.87 -7.83 19.37
C VAL A 70 13.57 -8.09 17.89
N GLU A 71 14.07 -9.21 17.36
CA GLU A 71 13.88 -9.69 16.00
C GLU A 71 12.95 -10.91 15.96
N PHE A 72 12.36 -11.20 14.81
CA PHE A 72 11.48 -12.36 14.65
C PHE A 72 12.20 -13.67 14.92
N GLU A 73 13.45 -13.80 14.44
CA GLU A 73 14.30 -14.96 14.62
C GLU A 73 14.62 -15.25 16.11
N HIS A 74 14.65 -14.22 16.94
CA HIS A 74 14.85 -14.36 18.38
C HIS A 74 13.61 -15.02 19.02
N ILE A 75 12.42 -14.51 18.71
CA ILE A 75 11.16 -15.09 19.22
C ILE A 75 10.95 -16.53 18.72
N GLU A 76 11.33 -16.81 17.46
CA GLU A 76 11.26 -18.18 16.89
C GLU A 76 12.16 -19.17 17.63
N ARG A 77 13.34 -18.76 18.07
CA ARG A 77 14.26 -19.59 18.88
C ARG A 77 13.76 -19.84 20.31
N GLU A 78 13.08 -18.86 20.89
CA GLU A 78 12.52 -18.96 22.24
C GLU A 78 11.19 -19.72 22.29
N GLY A 79 10.52 -19.90 21.17
CA GLY A 79 9.24 -20.59 21.05
C GLY A 79 8.05 -19.67 20.89
N VAL A 80 7.54 -19.59 19.66
CA VAL A 80 6.43 -18.69 19.27
C VAL A 80 5.16 -18.93 20.09
N ASP A 81 4.79 -20.19 20.31
CA ASP A 81 3.54 -20.52 21.03
C ASP A 81 3.57 -20.08 22.48
N GLN A 82 4.70 -20.24 23.17
CA GLN A 82 4.89 -19.76 24.53
C GLN A 82 4.82 -18.24 24.59
N TRP A 83 5.49 -17.57 23.66
CA TRP A 83 5.51 -16.11 23.56
C TRP A 83 4.10 -15.54 23.29
N LEU A 84 3.35 -16.13 22.36
CA LEU A 84 1.94 -15.75 22.09
C LEU A 84 1.04 -16.02 23.30
N GLY A 85 1.27 -17.11 24.01
CA GLY A 85 0.55 -17.43 25.25
C GLY A 85 0.73 -16.37 26.35
N GLN A 86 1.97 -15.89 26.54
CA GLN A 86 2.28 -14.80 27.47
C GLN A 86 1.61 -13.50 27.04
N LEU A 87 1.69 -13.15 25.75
CA LEU A 87 1.03 -11.97 25.20
C LEU A 87 -0.49 -12.02 25.37
N ALA A 88 -1.12 -13.19 25.16
CA ALA A 88 -2.54 -13.39 25.39
C ALA A 88 -2.93 -13.15 26.86
N GLN A 89 -2.13 -13.65 27.80
CA GLN A 89 -2.35 -13.44 29.24
C GLN A 89 -2.25 -11.95 29.62
N GLU A 90 -1.27 -11.22 29.10
CA GLU A 90 -1.12 -9.78 29.33
C GLU A 90 -2.32 -8.99 28.80
N LEU A 91 -2.77 -9.31 27.57
CA LEU A 91 -3.95 -8.70 26.97
C LEU A 91 -5.20 -9.00 27.78
N LYS A 92 -5.43 -10.27 28.16
CA LYS A 92 -6.57 -10.70 29.00
C LYS A 92 -6.59 -9.97 30.32
N ALA A 93 -5.44 -9.80 30.97
CA ALA A 93 -5.28 -9.07 32.21
C ALA A 93 -5.31 -7.53 32.04
N LYS A 94 -5.45 -7.02 30.80
CA LYS A 94 -5.41 -5.59 30.45
C LYS A 94 -4.11 -4.87 30.87
N ARG A 95 -3.01 -5.63 31.03
CA ARG A 95 -1.67 -5.12 31.39
C ARG A 95 -0.82 -4.71 30.19
N TYR A 96 -1.28 -5.05 28.98
CA TYR A 96 -0.56 -4.66 27.77
C TYR A 96 -0.44 -3.14 27.64
N GLU A 97 0.80 -2.67 27.51
CA GLU A 97 1.15 -1.28 27.17
C GLU A 97 1.99 -1.25 25.90
N PRO A 98 1.63 -0.40 24.91
CA PRO A 98 2.44 -0.24 23.71
C PRO A 98 3.81 0.37 24.02
N GLY A 99 4.84 -0.13 23.34
CA GLY A 99 6.18 0.45 23.38
C GLY A 99 6.28 1.78 22.64
N ALA A 100 7.47 2.40 22.67
CA ALA A 100 7.76 3.53 21.81
C ALA A 100 7.97 3.06 20.35
N VAL A 101 7.68 3.94 19.40
CA VAL A 101 7.95 3.71 17.98
C VAL A 101 9.37 4.19 17.65
N ARG A 102 10.21 3.33 17.10
CA ARG A 102 11.52 3.71 16.60
C ARG A 102 11.38 4.48 15.30
N ARG A 103 11.79 5.75 15.27
CA ARG A 103 11.73 6.58 14.06
C ARG A 103 12.99 6.44 13.24
N VAL A 104 12.78 6.14 11.93
CA VAL A 104 13.84 6.09 10.93
C VAL A 104 13.46 7.01 9.78
N MET A 105 14.43 7.78 9.28
CA MET A 105 14.23 8.67 8.15
C MET A 105 14.57 7.94 6.85
N ILE A 106 13.61 7.82 5.94
CA ILE A 106 13.78 7.18 4.62
C ILE A 106 13.85 8.26 3.54
N PRO A 107 14.89 8.25 2.67
CA PRO A 107 15.00 9.22 1.59
C PRO A 107 13.88 9.02 0.55
N LYS A 108 13.22 10.13 0.17
CA LYS A 108 12.28 10.17 -0.96
C LYS A 108 13.04 10.43 -2.26
N ALA A 109 12.44 10.07 -3.41
CA ALA A 109 13.01 10.31 -4.73
C ALA A 109 13.28 11.80 -5.06
N ASN A 110 12.69 12.73 -4.31
CA ASN A 110 12.90 14.18 -4.43
C ASN A 110 13.91 14.75 -3.45
N GLY A 111 14.74 13.90 -2.80
CA GLY A 111 15.74 14.31 -1.80
C GLY A 111 15.17 14.65 -0.42
N LYS A 112 13.86 14.78 -0.25
CA LYS A 112 13.24 14.96 1.07
C LYS A 112 13.23 13.63 1.83
N GLN A 113 13.17 13.69 3.16
CA GLN A 113 13.07 12.51 4.01
C GLN A 113 11.62 12.25 4.40
N ARG A 114 11.28 10.96 4.56
CA ARG A 114 10.00 10.50 5.11
C ARG A 114 10.25 9.84 6.46
N PRO A 115 9.63 10.29 7.54
CA PRO A 115 9.71 9.60 8.81
C PRO A 115 8.92 8.29 8.75
N LEU A 116 9.56 7.17 9.06
CA LEU A 116 8.93 5.88 9.24
C LEU A 116 8.99 5.51 10.72
N GLY A 117 7.88 5.12 11.29
CA GLY A 117 7.80 4.63 12.66
C GLY A 117 7.78 3.09 12.66
N ILE A 118 8.72 2.49 13.37
CA ILE A 118 8.84 1.04 13.49
C ILE A 118 8.41 0.63 14.90
N PRO A 119 7.20 0.07 15.08
CA PRO A 119 6.75 -0.49 16.36
C PRO A 119 7.56 -1.75 16.72
N THR A 120 7.55 -2.15 17.98
CA THR A 120 8.09 -3.45 18.41
C THR A 120 7.33 -4.59 17.72
N ILE A 121 7.94 -5.78 17.63
CA ILE A 121 7.25 -6.95 17.05
C ILE A 121 6.00 -7.27 17.85
N ARG A 122 6.08 -7.15 19.16
CA ARG A 122 4.94 -7.31 20.10
C ARG A 122 3.77 -6.38 19.73
N ASP A 123 4.05 -5.11 19.50
CA ASP A 123 3.04 -4.14 19.10
C ASP A 123 2.48 -4.42 17.71
N ARG A 124 3.34 -4.86 16.76
CA ARG A 124 2.88 -5.24 15.40
C ARG A 124 1.90 -6.39 15.45
N VAL A 125 2.16 -7.41 16.27
CA VAL A 125 1.28 -8.58 16.41
C VAL A 125 -0.05 -8.16 17.03
N VAL A 126 -0.06 -7.37 18.12
CA VAL A 126 -1.31 -6.93 18.75
C VAL A 126 -2.11 -6.00 17.83
N GLN A 127 -1.45 -5.10 17.11
CA GLN A 127 -2.11 -4.25 16.12
C GLN A 127 -2.67 -5.05 14.97
N MET A 128 -1.94 -6.05 14.47
CA MET A 128 -2.42 -6.94 13.42
C MET A 128 -3.62 -7.77 13.90
N ALA A 129 -3.61 -8.26 15.16
CA ALA A 129 -4.75 -8.92 15.75
C ALA A 129 -5.99 -8.01 15.80
N ALA A 130 -5.79 -6.73 16.16
CA ALA A 130 -6.87 -5.74 16.11
C ALA A 130 -7.35 -5.46 14.67
N VAL A 131 -6.45 -5.40 13.70
CA VAL A 131 -6.83 -5.26 12.26
C VAL A 131 -7.71 -6.43 11.85
N LEU A 132 -7.33 -7.68 12.15
CA LEU A 132 -8.10 -8.87 11.81
C LEU A 132 -9.55 -8.83 12.31
N ILE A 133 -9.79 -8.18 13.45
CA ILE A 133 -11.13 -8.05 14.05
C ILE A 133 -11.88 -6.81 13.57
N LEU A 134 -11.19 -5.69 13.34
CA LEU A 134 -11.83 -4.41 13.02
C LEU A 134 -12.04 -4.22 11.51
N GLU A 135 -11.15 -4.75 10.67
CA GLU A 135 -11.22 -4.61 9.22
C GLU A 135 -12.58 -5.09 8.66
N PRO A 136 -13.12 -6.28 9.00
CA PRO A 136 -14.41 -6.72 8.50
C PRO A 136 -15.58 -5.79 8.85
N ILE A 137 -15.52 -5.16 10.04
CA ILE A 137 -16.55 -4.23 10.51
C ILE A 137 -16.53 -2.94 9.69
N PHE A 138 -15.34 -2.35 9.50
CA PHE A 138 -15.20 -1.08 8.80
C PHE A 138 -15.27 -1.24 7.29
N GLU A 139 -14.88 -2.41 6.75
CA GLU A 139 -15.05 -2.73 5.32
C GLU A 139 -16.52 -2.59 4.87
N ALA A 140 -17.46 -2.98 5.73
CA ALA A 140 -18.88 -2.80 5.47
C ALA A 140 -19.33 -1.33 5.33
N ASP A 141 -18.54 -0.38 5.86
CA ASP A 141 -18.81 1.06 5.84
C ASP A 141 -18.05 1.81 4.75
N LEU A 142 -16.91 1.27 4.26
CA LEU A 142 -16.09 1.95 3.26
C LEU A 142 -16.87 2.18 1.97
N GLN A 143 -16.58 3.29 1.33
CA GLN A 143 -17.24 3.66 0.07
C GLN A 143 -16.59 2.92 -1.11
N ALA A 144 -17.35 2.69 -2.17
CA ALA A 144 -16.87 1.99 -3.38
C ALA A 144 -15.67 2.70 -4.03
N GLU A 145 -15.59 4.01 -3.91
CA GLU A 145 -14.54 4.87 -4.46
C GLU A 145 -13.21 4.79 -3.69
N GLN A 146 -13.15 4.07 -2.56
CA GLN A 146 -11.94 3.88 -1.76
C GLN A 146 -11.31 2.53 -2.10
N HIS A 147 -10.13 2.52 -2.71
CA HIS A 147 -9.48 1.31 -3.20
C HIS A 147 -8.29 0.82 -2.37
N ALA A 148 -7.59 1.73 -1.66
CA ALA A 148 -6.38 1.37 -0.93
C ALA A 148 -6.64 0.54 0.33
N TYR A 149 -5.70 -0.33 0.67
CA TYR A 149 -5.68 -1.11 1.91
C TYR A 149 -6.96 -1.95 2.15
N ARG A 150 -7.57 -2.44 1.10
CA ARG A 150 -8.78 -3.27 1.14
C ARG A 150 -8.52 -4.62 0.49
N ALA A 151 -9.04 -5.67 1.08
CA ALA A 151 -9.01 -7.00 0.46
C ALA A 151 -9.75 -6.99 -0.89
N ASN A 152 -9.20 -7.70 -1.87
CA ASN A 152 -9.76 -7.79 -3.22
C ASN A 152 -9.84 -6.46 -4.00
N HIS A 153 -9.20 -5.40 -3.52
CA HIS A 153 -9.05 -4.13 -4.24
C HIS A 153 -7.60 -3.90 -4.64
N SER A 154 -7.39 -3.25 -5.76
CA SER A 154 -6.06 -2.99 -6.32
C SER A 154 -5.91 -1.56 -6.86
N ALA A 155 -4.67 -1.11 -6.99
CA ALA A 155 -4.37 0.15 -7.65
C ALA A 155 -4.82 0.16 -9.12
N GLN A 156 -4.76 -1.01 -9.77
CA GLN A 156 -5.23 -1.15 -11.16
C GLN A 156 -6.75 -0.95 -11.29
N GLU A 157 -7.55 -1.33 -10.29
CA GLU A 157 -9.00 -1.04 -10.28
C GLU A 157 -9.26 0.46 -10.21
N ALA A 158 -8.59 1.18 -9.33
CA ALA A 158 -8.67 2.63 -9.26
C ALA A 158 -8.27 3.28 -10.60
N VAL A 159 -7.19 2.81 -11.24
CA VAL A 159 -6.76 3.28 -12.56
C VAL A 159 -7.80 2.98 -13.65
N LYS A 160 -8.42 1.80 -13.64
CA LYS A 160 -9.51 1.44 -14.57
C LYS A 160 -10.73 2.33 -14.36
N GLU A 161 -11.08 2.61 -13.12
CA GLU A 161 -12.21 3.48 -12.78
C GLU A 161 -11.99 4.90 -13.30
N VAL A 162 -10.83 5.49 -13.05
CA VAL A 162 -10.44 6.80 -13.61
C VAL A 162 -10.56 6.81 -15.14
N HIS A 163 -10.00 5.80 -15.80
CA HIS A 163 -10.09 5.67 -17.26
C HIS A 163 -11.54 5.55 -17.75
N GLY A 164 -12.38 4.80 -17.02
CA GLY A 164 -13.80 4.66 -17.30
C GLY A 164 -14.56 5.98 -17.25
N TRP A 165 -14.31 6.81 -16.23
CA TRP A 165 -14.91 8.13 -16.11
C TRP A 165 -14.46 9.11 -17.20
N LEU A 166 -13.18 9.10 -17.57
CA LEU A 166 -12.65 9.88 -18.70
C LEU A 166 -13.35 9.52 -20.01
N LYS A 167 -13.57 8.23 -20.27
CA LYS A 167 -14.33 7.75 -21.45
C LYS A 167 -15.80 8.22 -21.42
N LYS A 168 -16.41 8.35 -20.26
CA LYS A 168 -17.78 8.85 -20.07
C LYS A 168 -17.87 10.39 -20.17
N GLY A 169 -16.76 11.06 -20.47
CA GLY A 169 -16.74 12.52 -20.73
C GLY A 169 -16.42 13.40 -19.52
N LEU A 170 -16.05 12.84 -18.35
CA LEU A 170 -15.56 13.60 -17.20
C LEU A 170 -14.09 13.93 -17.44
N ARG A 171 -13.82 15.05 -18.14
CA ARG A 171 -12.49 15.37 -18.66
C ARG A 171 -11.72 16.42 -17.88
N GLU A 172 -12.37 17.14 -16.98
CA GLU A 172 -11.69 18.00 -16.02
C GLU A 172 -11.38 17.22 -14.76
N VAL A 173 -10.12 17.21 -14.36
CA VAL A 173 -9.58 16.36 -13.30
C VAL A 173 -8.87 17.24 -12.26
N VAL A 174 -9.36 17.24 -11.05
CA VAL A 174 -8.63 17.75 -9.89
C VAL A 174 -7.76 16.63 -9.37
N ASP A 175 -6.45 16.74 -9.63
CA ASP A 175 -5.40 15.84 -9.13
C ASP A 175 -4.88 16.43 -7.81
N ALA A 176 -5.22 15.81 -6.68
CA ALA A 176 -5.00 16.35 -5.35
C ALA A 176 -4.05 15.50 -4.50
N ASP A 177 -3.09 16.18 -3.86
CA ASP A 177 -2.12 15.60 -2.92
C ASP A 177 -2.36 16.18 -1.52
N LEU A 178 -2.35 15.32 -0.49
CA LEU A 178 -2.47 15.74 0.89
C LEU A 178 -1.09 15.87 1.56
N SER A 179 -0.87 16.99 2.24
CA SER A 179 0.38 17.21 2.97
C SER A 179 0.42 16.41 4.26
N GLY A 180 1.22 15.31 4.27
CA GLY A 180 1.46 14.52 5.47
C GLY A 180 0.20 13.92 6.06
N TYR A 181 -0.64 13.31 5.23
CA TYR A 181 -1.96 12.81 5.60
C TYR A 181 -1.97 12.03 6.92
N PHE A 182 -1.12 11.00 7.04
CA PHE A 182 -1.02 10.17 8.26
C PHE A 182 -0.65 10.97 9.51
N ASP A 183 0.14 12.04 9.36
CA ASP A 183 0.61 12.86 10.49
C ASP A 183 -0.40 13.94 10.90
N THR A 184 -1.43 14.19 10.08
CA THR A 184 -2.39 15.28 10.28
C THR A 184 -3.77 14.84 10.71
N ILE A 185 -4.11 13.55 10.67
CA ILE A 185 -5.42 13.02 11.06
C ILE A 185 -5.76 13.43 12.50
N PRO A 186 -6.83 14.22 12.76
CA PRO A 186 -7.19 14.66 14.10
C PRO A 186 -7.73 13.49 14.96
N HIS A 187 -7.14 13.25 16.13
CA HIS A 187 -7.50 12.12 17.00
C HIS A 187 -8.95 12.17 17.46
N GLU A 188 -9.45 13.35 17.83
CA GLU A 188 -10.83 13.50 18.30
C GLU A 188 -11.83 13.07 17.22
N GLN A 189 -11.65 13.56 15.99
CA GLN A 189 -12.55 13.26 14.88
C GLN A 189 -12.43 11.78 14.45
N LEU A 190 -11.22 11.22 14.44
CA LEU A 190 -11.01 9.80 14.19
C LEU A 190 -11.69 8.94 15.24
N ARG A 191 -11.59 9.30 16.52
CA ARG A 191 -12.28 8.59 17.63
C ARG A 191 -13.80 8.64 17.48
N LYS A 192 -14.36 9.76 17.04
CA LYS A 192 -15.81 9.85 16.72
C LYS A 192 -16.18 8.87 15.59
N SER A 193 -15.34 8.73 14.56
CA SER A 193 -15.55 7.74 13.50
C SER A 193 -15.50 6.29 14.01
N LEU A 194 -14.54 5.97 14.87
CA LEU A 194 -14.43 4.65 15.50
C LEU A 194 -15.65 4.35 16.39
N ALA A 195 -16.08 5.31 17.21
CA ALA A 195 -17.20 5.16 18.13
C ALA A 195 -18.55 4.97 17.44
N ARG A 196 -18.67 5.28 16.16
CA ARG A 196 -19.89 4.95 15.38
C ARG A 196 -20.17 3.46 15.32
N ARG A 197 -19.11 2.63 15.31
CA ARG A 197 -19.21 1.17 15.21
C ARG A 197 -18.75 0.43 16.45
N ILE A 198 -17.97 1.08 17.33
CA ILE A 198 -17.37 0.45 18.50
C ILE A 198 -17.92 1.11 19.75
N SER A 199 -18.49 0.32 20.65
CA SER A 199 -18.83 0.71 22.03
C SER A 199 -17.98 -0.03 23.07
N ASP A 200 -17.12 -0.97 22.64
CA ASP A 200 -16.14 -1.64 23.50
C ASP A 200 -15.11 -0.64 24.03
N GLY A 201 -15.23 -0.27 25.32
CA GLY A 201 -14.35 0.70 25.95
C GLY A 201 -12.89 0.24 26.04
N ALA A 202 -12.64 -1.07 26.17
CA ALA A 202 -11.28 -1.62 26.21
C ALA A 202 -10.60 -1.51 24.84
N MET A 203 -11.32 -1.82 23.75
CA MET A 203 -10.84 -1.65 22.39
C MET A 203 -10.59 -0.17 22.07
N LEU A 204 -11.51 0.74 22.40
CA LEU A 204 -11.32 2.17 22.18
C LEU A 204 -10.14 2.74 22.98
N LYS A 205 -9.92 2.25 24.20
CA LYS A 205 -8.75 2.63 25.02
C LYS A 205 -7.45 2.15 24.39
N LEU A 206 -7.42 0.94 23.84
CA LEU A 206 -6.26 0.38 23.15
C LEU A 206 -5.92 1.19 21.90
N LEU A 207 -6.90 1.51 21.06
CA LEU A 207 -6.73 2.35 19.87
C LEU A 207 -6.19 3.74 20.24
N LYS A 208 -6.70 4.35 21.33
CA LYS A 208 -6.18 5.63 21.84
C LYS A 208 -4.71 5.53 22.26
N LYS A 209 -4.30 4.43 22.93
CA LYS A 209 -2.91 4.22 23.31
C LYS A 209 -2.00 4.19 22.09
N TRP A 210 -2.37 3.49 21.02
CA TRP A 210 -1.59 3.44 19.78
C TRP A 210 -1.49 4.80 19.08
N LEU A 211 -2.57 5.58 19.03
CA LEU A 211 -2.52 6.94 18.49
C LEU A 211 -1.60 7.87 19.29
N GLN A 212 -1.33 7.55 20.56
CA GLN A 212 -0.52 8.35 21.47
C GLN A 212 0.82 7.69 21.83
N MET A 213 1.29 6.74 21.01
CA MET A 213 2.59 6.10 21.22
C MET A 213 3.73 7.13 21.19
N PRO A 214 4.67 7.06 22.13
CA PRO A 214 5.86 7.89 22.08
C PRO A 214 6.75 7.48 20.90
N VAL A 215 7.55 8.42 20.44
CA VAL A 215 8.51 8.21 19.35
C VAL A 215 9.91 8.32 19.95
N GLU A 216 10.79 7.40 19.59
CA GLU A 216 12.20 7.38 19.92
C GLU A 216 13.04 7.61 18.66
N GLU A 217 13.92 8.59 18.69
CA GLU A 217 14.81 8.98 17.59
C GLU A 217 16.27 8.88 18.06
N SER A 218 17.17 8.45 17.18
CA SER A 218 18.61 8.58 17.41
C SER A 218 19.01 10.06 17.24
N ASP A 219 19.84 10.56 18.15
CA ASP A 219 20.37 11.94 18.09
C ASP A 219 21.61 12.06 17.18
N GLY A 220 22.00 10.97 16.52
CA GLY A 220 23.19 10.90 15.66
C GLY A 220 24.53 10.87 16.41
N ARG A 221 24.52 11.00 17.74
CA ARG A 221 25.69 10.95 18.61
C ARG A 221 25.71 9.71 19.52
N GLY A 222 24.90 8.72 19.20
CA GLY A 222 24.74 7.50 19.99
C GLY A 222 23.69 7.59 21.11
N GLY A 223 23.10 8.77 21.35
CA GLY A 223 22.00 8.97 22.28
C GLY A 223 20.63 8.73 21.65
N LYS A 224 19.63 8.56 22.51
CA LYS A 224 18.23 8.37 22.11
C LYS A 224 17.35 9.45 22.73
N ARG A 225 16.56 10.10 21.89
CA ARG A 225 15.59 11.11 22.31
C ARG A 225 14.18 10.56 22.21
N ARG A 226 13.44 10.55 23.33
CA ARG A 226 12.04 10.16 23.37
C ARG A 226 11.13 11.39 23.37
N SER A 227 10.11 11.39 22.51
CA SER A 227 9.14 12.47 22.40
C SER A 227 7.74 11.91 22.15
N ASN A 228 6.69 12.70 22.39
CA ASN A 228 5.33 12.30 22.10
C ASN A 228 4.58 13.45 21.39
N PRO A 229 4.90 13.75 20.13
CA PRO A 229 4.28 14.82 19.38
C PRO A 229 2.79 14.53 19.12
N ALA A 230 2.41 13.30 18.85
CA ALA A 230 1.03 12.91 18.57
C ALA A 230 0.10 13.17 19.78
N ARG A 231 0.57 12.89 21.01
CA ARG A 231 -0.18 13.21 22.23
C ARG A 231 -0.34 14.72 22.44
N ARG A 232 0.73 15.49 22.24
CA ARG A 232 0.71 16.97 22.42
C ARG A 232 -0.19 17.66 21.41
N GLN A 233 -0.15 17.23 20.16
CA GLN A 233 -0.86 17.86 19.04
C GLN A 233 -2.27 17.30 18.86
N GLY A 234 -2.59 16.15 19.46
CA GLY A 234 -3.89 15.48 19.28
C GLY A 234 -4.15 15.00 17.86
N LYS A 235 -3.09 14.70 17.08
CA LYS A 235 -3.21 14.29 15.69
C LYS A 235 -2.09 13.35 15.27
N GLY A 236 -2.34 12.64 14.16
CA GLY A 236 -1.42 11.72 13.51
C GLY A 236 -1.62 10.25 13.88
N THR A 237 -1.25 9.38 12.96
CA THR A 237 -1.15 7.94 13.12
C THR A 237 0.28 7.50 12.81
N PRO A 238 0.87 6.53 13.55
CA PRO A 238 2.26 6.13 13.30
C PRO A 238 2.44 5.54 11.90
N GLN A 239 3.21 6.21 11.02
CA GLN A 239 3.52 5.67 9.70
C GLN A 239 4.38 4.41 9.84
N GLY A 240 3.87 3.26 9.37
CA GLY A 240 4.50 1.94 9.48
C GLY A 240 3.88 1.02 10.55
N ALA A 241 2.93 1.51 11.34
CA ALA A 241 2.15 0.68 12.24
C ALA A 241 1.03 -0.08 11.49
N PRO A 242 0.81 -1.38 11.74
CA PRO A 242 -0.19 -2.18 11.02
C PRO A 242 -1.62 -1.65 11.05
N ILE A 243 -2.01 -0.99 12.13
CA ILE A 243 -3.36 -0.43 12.30
C ILE A 243 -3.58 0.88 11.50
N SER A 244 -2.52 1.61 11.16
CA SER A 244 -2.62 2.96 10.60
C SER A 244 -3.31 3.03 9.22
N PRO A 245 -3.13 2.08 8.30
CA PRO A 245 -3.88 2.04 7.04
C PRO A 245 -5.40 1.95 7.22
N LEU A 246 -5.86 1.11 8.14
CA LEU A 246 -7.29 0.99 8.47
C LEU A 246 -7.85 2.31 9.02
N LEU A 247 -7.14 2.93 9.95
CA LEU A 247 -7.53 4.20 10.55
C LEU A 247 -7.55 5.34 9.53
N ALA A 248 -6.58 5.37 8.64
CA ALA A 248 -6.51 6.33 7.53
C ALA A 248 -7.71 6.17 6.58
N ASN A 249 -8.02 4.95 6.13
CA ASN A 249 -9.18 4.70 5.29
C ASN A 249 -10.49 5.10 5.98
N LEU A 250 -10.64 4.78 7.25
CA LEU A 250 -11.82 5.17 8.02
C LEU A 250 -11.96 6.69 8.11
N TYR A 251 -10.84 7.42 8.21
CA TYR A 251 -10.89 8.87 8.23
C TYR A 251 -11.20 9.48 6.85
N MET A 252 -10.57 8.97 5.78
CA MET A 252 -10.84 9.40 4.40
C MET A 252 -12.29 9.12 3.96
N ARG A 253 -12.92 8.07 4.51
CA ARG A 253 -14.35 7.82 4.31
C ARG A 253 -15.22 9.04 4.62
N ARG A 254 -14.83 9.86 5.60
CA ARG A 254 -15.60 11.10 5.94
C ARG A 254 -15.65 12.07 4.78
N PHE A 255 -14.55 12.18 4.05
CA PHE A 255 -14.50 13.00 2.83
C PHE A 255 -15.37 12.40 1.73
N VAL A 256 -15.15 11.12 1.39
CA VAL A 256 -15.85 10.46 0.27
C VAL A 256 -17.36 10.39 0.52
N LEU A 257 -17.76 9.99 1.73
CA LEU A 257 -19.17 9.94 2.11
C LEU A 257 -19.79 11.35 2.16
N GLY A 258 -19.10 12.31 2.78
CA GLY A 258 -19.58 13.69 2.86
C GLY A 258 -19.74 14.34 1.48
N TRP A 259 -18.89 14.01 0.51
CA TRP A 259 -19.05 14.46 -0.88
C TRP A 259 -20.38 14.02 -1.48
N LYS A 260 -20.79 12.79 -1.21
CA LYS A 260 -22.07 12.23 -1.66
C LYS A 260 -23.26 12.84 -0.90
N GLU A 261 -23.19 12.86 0.44
CA GLU A 261 -24.26 13.36 1.31
C GLU A 261 -24.56 14.84 1.12
N LEU A 262 -23.53 15.67 0.86
CA LEU A 262 -23.68 17.09 0.52
C LEU A 262 -24.16 17.30 -0.94
N GLY A 263 -24.33 16.24 -1.71
CA GLY A 263 -24.86 16.30 -3.05
C GLY A 263 -23.88 16.78 -4.12
N TYR A 264 -22.60 16.99 -3.80
CA TYR A 264 -21.58 17.47 -4.76
C TYR A 264 -21.42 16.54 -5.96
N GLU A 265 -21.58 15.23 -5.77
CA GLU A 265 -21.54 14.24 -6.84
C GLU A 265 -22.56 14.54 -7.95
N LYS A 266 -23.78 14.96 -7.57
CA LYS A 266 -24.87 15.29 -8.51
C LYS A 266 -24.75 16.73 -9.00
N GLN A 267 -24.56 17.70 -8.08
CA GLN A 267 -24.55 19.16 -8.39
C GLN A 267 -23.39 19.55 -9.31
N LEU A 268 -22.20 18.98 -9.05
CA LEU A 268 -21.00 19.26 -9.81
C LEU A 268 -20.73 18.21 -10.90
N LYS A 269 -21.58 17.18 -11.03
CA LYS A 269 -21.37 16.02 -11.92
C LYS A 269 -19.94 15.47 -11.77
N ALA A 270 -19.52 15.29 -10.52
CA ALA A 270 -18.14 14.96 -10.15
C ALA A 270 -18.05 13.61 -9.46
N ARG A 271 -17.01 12.83 -9.80
CA ARG A 271 -16.71 11.51 -9.26
C ARG A 271 -15.35 11.49 -8.60
N ILE A 272 -15.28 10.97 -7.38
CA ILE A 272 -14.02 10.75 -6.65
C ILE A 272 -13.51 9.36 -6.98
N VAL A 273 -12.19 9.21 -7.13
CA VAL A 273 -11.48 7.94 -7.06
C VAL A 273 -10.34 8.12 -6.08
N ASN A 274 -10.36 7.35 -4.99
CA ASN A 274 -9.43 7.50 -3.88
C ASN A 274 -8.56 6.26 -3.69
N TYR A 275 -7.27 6.49 -3.48
CA TYR A 275 -6.31 5.47 -3.10
C TYR A 275 -5.40 5.99 -1.96
N ALA A 276 -5.77 5.73 -0.72
CA ALA A 276 -5.12 6.26 0.49
C ALA A 276 -5.15 7.80 0.55
N ASP A 277 -3.98 8.44 0.50
CA ASP A 277 -3.78 9.89 0.45
C ASP A 277 -3.80 10.46 -0.98
N ASP A 278 -3.63 9.60 -2.00
CA ASP A 278 -3.79 9.98 -3.41
C ASP A 278 -5.26 9.89 -3.82
N PHE A 279 -5.80 10.94 -4.42
CA PHE A 279 -7.14 10.90 -4.99
C PHE A 279 -7.30 11.88 -6.14
N VAL A 280 -8.23 11.55 -7.02
CA VAL A 280 -8.63 12.43 -8.11
C VAL A 280 -10.14 12.64 -8.08
N ILE A 281 -10.57 13.83 -8.49
CA ILE A 281 -11.98 14.16 -8.69
C ILE A 281 -12.17 14.53 -10.15
N LEU A 282 -12.99 13.75 -10.86
CA LEU A 282 -13.25 13.97 -12.27
C LEU A 282 -14.64 14.62 -12.45
N CYS A 283 -14.74 15.63 -13.31
CA CYS A 283 -16.00 16.29 -13.63
C CYS A 283 -16.07 16.67 -15.13
N VAL A 284 -17.23 17.16 -15.55
CA VAL A 284 -17.46 17.52 -16.97
C VAL A 284 -16.85 18.89 -17.30
N ASN A 285 -17.24 19.95 -16.58
CA ASN A 285 -16.87 21.34 -16.88
C ASN A 285 -16.95 22.28 -15.64
N LYS A 286 -16.80 21.73 -14.43
CA LYS A 286 -16.89 22.48 -13.16
C LYS A 286 -15.66 22.31 -12.29
N GLY A 287 -14.49 22.18 -12.92
CA GLY A 287 -13.25 21.86 -12.22
C GLY A 287 -12.87 22.86 -11.13
N GLN A 288 -13.09 24.16 -11.35
CA GLN A 288 -12.81 25.19 -10.34
C GLN A 288 -13.76 25.09 -9.13
N GLU A 289 -15.05 24.85 -9.37
CA GLU A 289 -16.04 24.65 -8.31
C GLU A 289 -15.74 23.37 -7.51
N VAL A 290 -15.38 22.28 -8.20
CA VAL A 290 -14.94 21.01 -7.61
C VAL A 290 -13.71 21.23 -6.73
N HIS A 291 -12.71 21.94 -7.24
CA HIS A 291 -11.49 22.26 -6.50
C HIS A 291 -11.79 23.07 -5.23
N ALA A 292 -12.62 24.11 -5.34
CA ALA A 292 -13.02 24.93 -4.20
C ALA A 292 -13.80 24.11 -3.14
N ALA A 293 -14.77 23.31 -3.57
CA ALA A 293 -15.54 22.43 -2.67
C ALA A 293 -14.65 21.41 -1.96
N MET A 294 -13.71 20.77 -2.68
CA MET A 294 -12.73 19.85 -2.13
C MET A 294 -11.87 20.52 -1.05
N LYS A 295 -11.32 21.70 -1.32
CA LYS A 295 -10.51 22.46 -0.34
C LYS A 295 -11.29 22.77 0.93
N GLN A 296 -12.52 23.26 0.80
CA GLN A 296 -13.39 23.59 1.94
C GLN A 296 -13.68 22.32 2.78
N MET A 297 -13.93 21.18 2.14
CA MET A 297 -14.15 19.94 2.87
C MET A 297 -12.89 19.45 3.59
N MET A 298 -11.72 19.50 2.95
CA MET A 298 -10.45 19.12 3.57
C MET A 298 -10.13 19.99 4.78
N GLU A 299 -10.35 21.27 4.69
CA GLU A 299 -10.18 22.21 5.80
C GLU A 299 -11.11 21.88 6.97
N LYS A 300 -12.40 21.62 6.74
CA LYS A 300 -13.35 21.15 7.76
C LYS A 300 -12.95 19.82 8.41
N LEU A 301 -12.24 18.97 7.68
CA LEU A 301 -11.69 17.73 8.19
C LEU A 301 -10.33 17.90 8.90
N GLY A 302 -9.79 19.12 8.93
CA GLY A 302 -8.47 19.41 9.51
C GLY A 302 -7.31 18.83 8.71
N LEU A 303 -7.51 18.57 7.42
CA LEU A 303 -6.51 18.06 6.49
C LEU A 303 -5.97 19.20 5.63
N LYS A 304 -4.68 19.11 5.29
CA LYS A 304 -4.02 20.13 4.45
C LYS A 304 -3.80 19.61 3.04
N VAL A 305 -4.38 20.32 2.07
CA VAL A 305 -4.09 20.12 0.65
C VAL A 305 -2.70 20.68 0.34
N ASN A 306 -1.93 19.98 -0.46
CA ASN A 306 -0.64 20.44 -0.96
C ASN A 306 -0.87 21.26 -2.24
N GLU A 307 -0.90 22.56 -2.09
CA GLU A 307 -1.19 23.50 -3.20
C GLU A 307 -0.19 23.38 -4.36
N ASP A 308 1.10 23.15 -4.05
CA ASP A 308 2.15 23.03 -5.08
C ASP A 308 1.99 21.81 -5.98
N LYS A 309 1.29 20.79 -5.49
CA LYS A 309 1.10 19.52 -6.21
C LYS A 309 -0.33 19.31 -6.69
N THR A 310 -1.30 20.00 -6.09
CA THR A 310 -2.69 19.90 -6.50
C THR A 310 -2.91 20.70 -7.79
N ARG A 311 -3.50 20.06 -8.80
CA ARG A 311 -3.69 20.66 -10.11
C ARG A 311 -5.05 20.36 -10.66
N LEU A 312 -5.58 21.32 -11.42
CA LEU A 312 -6.73 21.12 -12.29
C LEU A 312 -6.21 20.87 -13.71
N CYS A 313 -6.49 19.71 -14.27
CA CYS A 313 -6.06 19.31 -15.62
C CYS A 313 -7.26 19.05 -16.50
N ARG A 314 -7.18 19.44 -17.78
CA ARG A 314 -8.19 19.13 -18.81
C ARG A 314 -7.65 18.12 -19.80
N VAL A 315 -8.23 16.91 -19.78
CA VAL A 315 -7.84 15.80 -20.66
C VAL A 315 -8.72 15.81 -21.92
N PRO A 316 -8.19 15.67 -23.14
CA PRO A 316 -6.85 15.18 -23.49
C PRO A 316 -5.80 16.27 -23.76
N GLU A 317 -6.11 17.56 -23.63
CA GLU A 317 -5.20 18.69 -23.90
C GLU A 317 -4.00 18.66 -22.97
N GLU A 318 -4.26 18.36 -21.68
CA GLU A 318 -3.26 18.17 -20.65
C GLU A 318 -3.15 16.69 -20.22
N THR A 319 -2.14 16.38 -19.43
CA THR A 319 -1.93 15.05 -18.85
C THR A 319 -1.80 15.14 -17.34
N PHE A 320 -2.31 14.14 -16.62
CA PHE A 320 -2.05 13.98 -15.20
C PHE A 320 -1.52 12.58 -14.89
N GLU A 321 -0.96 12.40 -13.69
CA GLU A 321 -0.42 11.13 -13.22
C GLU A 321 -1.16 10.68 -11.95
N PHE A 322 -1.71 9.48 -11.97
CA PHE A 322 -2.34 8.88 -10.80
C PHE A 322 -1.82 7.45 -10.63
N LEU A 323 -1.38 7.12 -9.42
CA LEU A 323 -0.79 5.82 -9.06
C LEU A 323 0.37 5.37 -9.99
N GLY A 324 1.10 6.33 -10.52
CA GLY A 324 2.23 6.08 -11.43
C GLY A 324 1.86 5.84 -12.87
N TYR A 325 0.58 5.87 -13.22
CA TYR A 325 0.10 5.90 -14.60
C TYR A 325 -0.11 7.35 -15.05
N ARG A 326 0.17 7.61 -16.35
CA ARG A 326 -0.13 8.87 -17.01
C ARG A 326 -1.36 8.71 -17.89
N PHE A 327 -2.33 9.60 -17.69
CA PHE A 327 -3.54 9.72 -18.48
C PHE A 327 -3.42 10.90 -19.45
N GLY A 328 -3.89 10.71 -20.69
CA GLY A 328 -3.85 11.77 -21.69
C GLY A 328 -3.99 11.24 -23.10
N ARG A 329 -3.68 12.09 -24.09
CA ARG A 329 -3.80 11.77 -25.51
C ARG A 329 -2.84 10.66 -25.91
N CYS A 330 -3.38 9.64 -26.55
CA CYS A 330 -2.68 8.57 -27.23
C CYS A 330 -3.19 8.43 -28.67
N TYR A 331 -2.45 7.74 -29.53
CA TYR A 331 -2.83 7.49 -30.92
C TYR A 331 -2.85 5.99 -31.17
N SER A 332 -3.89 5.53 -31.87
CA SER A 332 -4.00 4.15 -32.29
C SER A 332 -2.92 3.85 -33.35
N THR A 333 -2.16 2.79 -33.14
CA THR A 333 -1.16 2.33 -34.13
C THR A 333 -1.79 1.76 -35.38
N LYS A 334 -3.07 1.32 -35.30
CA LYS A 334 -3.82 0.76 -36.43
C LYS A 334 -4.50 1.82 -37.30
N THR A 335 -5.08 2.84 -36.65
CA THR A 335 -5.96 3.81 -37.31
C THR A 335 -5.44 5.24 -37.31
N GLY A 336 -4.34 5.53 -36.58
CA GLY A 336 -3.85 6.90 -36.36
C GLY A 336 -4.76 7.80 -35.53
N LYS A 337 -5.99 7.37 -35.18
CA LYS A 337 -6.95 8.19 -34.46
C LYS A 337 -6.50 8.44 -33.02
N ALA A 338 -6.72 9.66 -32.56
CA ALA A 338 -6.47 10.05 -31.18
C ALA A 338 -7.52 9.46 -30.21
N TYR A 339 -7.08 9.04 -29.03
CA TYR A 339 -7.95 8.59 -27.95
C TYR A 339 -7.34 8.94 -26.59
N ILE A 340 -8.15 8.91 -25.53
CA ILE A 340 -7.64 9.06 -24.16
C ILE A 340 -7.07 7.71 -23.71
N GLY A 341 -5.75 7.67 -23.47
CA GLY A 341 -5.03 6.46 -23.07
C GLY A 341 -4.46 6.56 -21.65
N THR A 342 -4.11 5.38 -21.13
CA THR A 342 -3.50 5.21 -19.81
C THR A 342 -2.21 4.41 -20.01
N ARG A 343 -1.06 4.93 -19.58
CA ARG A 343 0.25 4.28 -19.79
C ARG A 343 1.15 4.49 -18.56
N PRO A 344 2.19 3.66 -18.36
CA PRO A 344 3.19 3.91 -17.33
C PRO A 344 3.78 5.32 -17.45
N SER A 345 3.91 6.05 -16.36
CA SER A 345 4.50 7.39 -16.43
C SER A 345 5.99 7.32 -16.77
N PRO A 346 6.56 8.30 -17.49
CA PRO A 346 7.98 8.34 -17.81
C PRO A 346 8.89 8.23 -16.59
N LYS A 347 8.47 8.83 -15.47
CA LYS A 347 9.18 8.74 -14.20
C LYS A 347 9.27 7.29 -13.68
N LYS A 348 8.20 6.51 -13.84
CA LYS A 348 8.19 5.10 -13.41
C LYS A 348 8.98 4.19 -14.35
N VAL A 349 8.99 4.50 -15.66
CA VAL A 349 9.86 3.80 -16.63
C VAL A 349 11.33 4.10 -16.32
N LYS A 350 11.70 5.36 -16.09
CA LYS A 350 13.07 5.74 -15.71
C LYS A 350 13.47 5.07 -14.39
N GLY A 351 12.58 5.07 -13.39
CA GLY A 351 12.87 4.48 -12.09
C GLY A 351 13.13 2.97 -12.13
N ILE A 352 12.43 2.21 -12.97
CA ILE A 352 12.74 0.77 -13.12
C ILE A 352 14.09 0.57 -13.81
N MET A 353 14.42 1.37 -14.82
CA MET A 353 15.72 1.32 -15.49
C MET A 353 16.87 1.64 -14.52
N GLU A 354 16.72 2.65 -13.67
CA GLU A 354 17.69 2.99 -12.63
C GLU A 354 17.88 1.83 -11.63
N ARG A 355 16.81 1.19 -11.21
CA ARG A 355 16.87 0.01 -10.32
C ARG A 355 17.57 -1.18 -10.99
N ILE A 356 17.30 -1.45 -12.28
CA ILE A 356 18.02 -2.47 -13.05
C ILE A 356 19.52 -2.14 -13.08
N SER A 357 19.89 -0.87 -13.33
CA SER A 357 21.28 -0.43 -13.35
C SER A 357 21.97 -0.61 -12.01
N GLN A 358 21.32 -0.25 -10.91
CA GLN A 358 21.82 -0.47 -9.55
C GLN A 358 22.05 -1.95 -9.26
N LYS A 359 21.06 -2.82 -9.60
CA LYS A 359 21.15 -4.26 -9.39
C LYS A 359 22.25 -4.95 -10.22
N THR A 360 22.65 -4.33 -11.32
CA THR A 360 23.74 -4.81 -12.19
C THR A 360 25.04 -4.01 -12.00
N GLY A 361 25.25 -3.42 -10.84
CA GLY A 361 26.48 -2.74 -10.44
C GLY A 361 27.64 -3.72 -10.22
N ARG A 362 28.87 -3.18 -10.17
CA ARG A 362 30.09 -3.97 -9.98
C ARG A 362 30.16 -4.71 -8.64
N ASP A 363 29.54 -4.16 -7.62
CA ASP A 363 29.40 -4.74 -6.28
C ASP A 363 28.67 -6.09 -6.27
N SER A 364 27.86 -6.35 -7.31
CA SER A 364 27.07 -7.57 -7.47
C SER A 364 27.75 -8.67 -8.31
N LEU A 365 28.98 -8.46 -8.79
CA LEU A 365 29.69 -9.44 -9.67
C LEU A 365 29.99 -10.78 -8.99
N LYS A 366 30.03 -10.84 -7.65
CA LYS A 366 30.20 -12.04 -6.84
C LYS A 366 29.01 -13.01 -6.92
N LEU A 367 27.80 -12.54 -7.29
CA LEU A 367 26.62 -13.39 -7.40
C LEU A 367 26.73 -14.38 -8.56
N GLN A 368 26.07 -15.54 -8.43
CA GLN A 368 25.93 -16.49 -9.53
C GLN A 368 25.04 -15.90 -10.64
N THR A 369 25.31 -16.27 -11.90
CA THR A 369 24.54 -15.76 -13.05
C THR A 369 23.05 -16.10 -12.93
N SER A 370 22.70 -17.30 -12.48
CA SER A 370 21.31 -17.72 -12.25
C SER A 370 20.59 -16.91 -11.18
N GLU A 371 21.30 -16.54 -10.10
CA GLU A 371 20.76 -15.67 -9.04
C GLU A 371 20.50 -14.27 -9.57
N LYS A 372 21.45 -13.72 -10.35
CA LYS A 372 21.30 -12.38 -10.97
C LYS A 372 20.12 -12.34 -11.92
N VAL A 373 19.95 -13.34 -12.78
CA VAL A 373 18.82 -13.41 -13.71
C VAL A 373 17.49 -13.53 -12.94
N ARG A 374 17.44 -14.36 -11.88
CA ARG A 374 16.26 -14.50 -11.04
C ARG A 374 15.88 -13.16 -10.36
N GLU A 375 16.88 -12.43 -9.85
CA GLU A 375 16.69 -11.11 -9.24
C GLU A 375 16.12 -10.08 -10.25
N LEU A 376 16.67 -10.05 -11.46
CA LEU A 376 16.19 -9.18 -12.54
C LEU A 376 14.78 -9.57 -13.00
N ASN A 377 14.51 -10.86 -13.16
CA ASN A 377 13.20 -11.37 -13.55
C ASN A 377 12.12 -10.99 -12.52
N ALA A 378 12.39 -11.17 -11.23
CA ALA A 378 11.46 -10.77 -10.18
C ALA A 378 11.17 -9.26 -10.22
N LEU A 379 12.21 -8.44 -10.42
CA LEU A 379 12.09 -6.99 -10.52
C LEU A 379 11.26 -6.55 -11.75
N VAL A 380 11.61 -7.08 -12.92
CA VAL A 380 11.00 -6.70 -14.21
C VAL A 380 9.57 -7.23 -14.31
N ALA A 381 9.33 -8.50 -13.94
CA ALA A 381 7.99 -9.08 -13.95
C ALA A 381 7.05 -8.39 -12.95
N GLY A 382 7.51 -8.10 -11.74
CA GLY A 382 6.74 -7.36 -10.75
C GLY A 382 6.32 -5.98 -11.25
N TRP A 383 7.24 -5.25 -11.92
CA TRP A 383 6.94 -3.97 -12.55
C TRP A 383 5.95 -4.12 -13.71
N GLY A 384 6.14 -5.11 -14.59
CA GLY A 384 5.25 -5.38 -15.71
C GLY A 384 3.83 -5.75 -15.26
N ASN A 385 3.69 -6.58 -14.25
CA ASN A 385 2.40 -6.96 -13.68
C ASN A 385 1.64 -5.75 -13.12
N TYR A 386 2.34 -4.83 -12.48
CA TYR A 386 1.72 -3.60 -11.99
C TYR A 386 1.33 -2.67 -13.14
N PHE A 387 2.22 -2.43 -14.10
CA PHE A 387 1.99 -1.54 -15.24
C PHE A 387 1.43 -2.28 -16.47
N SER A 388 0.38 -3.05 -16.28
CA SER A 388 -0.24 -3.90 -17.32
C SER A 388 -1.42 -3.26 -18.05
N LEU A 389 -1.80 -2.02 -17.72
CA LEU A 389 -2.99 -1.36 -18.28
C LEU A 389 -2.62 -0.38 -19.41
N GLY A 390 -3.43 -0.43 -20.47
CA GLY A 390 -3.32 0.48 -21.62
C GLY A 390 -2.17 0.16 -22.57
N PRO A 391 -1.71 1.12 -23.41
CA PRO A 391 -0.67 0.91 -24.44
C PRO A 391 0.73 0.84 -23.81
N VAL A 392 1.10 -0.32 -23.30
CA VAL A 392 2.35 -0.58 -22.55
C VAL A 392 3.53 -0.97 -23.42
N SER A 393 3.32 -1.40 -24.68
CA SER A 393 4.36 -2.00 -25.54
C SER A 393 5.61 -1.13 -25.70
N LYS A 394 5.46 0.18 -25.81
CA LYS A 394 6.61 1.10 -25.91
C LYS A 394 7.44 1.10 -24.63
N ALA A 395 6.79 1.12 -23.48
CA ALA A 395 7.46 1.10 -22.17
C ALA A 395 8.14 -0.26 -21.93
N TYR A 396 7.45 -1.35 -22.24
CA TYR A 396 7.99 -2.71 -22.11
C TYR A 396 9.23 -2.93 -22.95
N ARG A 397 9.19 -2.55 -24.24
CA ARG A 397 10.38 -2.62 -25.13
C ARG A 397 11.56 -1.84 -24.57
N ALA A 398 11.32 -0.65 -24.04
CA ALA A 398 12.38 0.17 -23.47
C ALA A 398 12.99 -0.48 -22.21
N VAL A 399 12.17 -1.06 -21.34
CA VAL A 399 12.63 -1.78 -20.13
C VAL A 399 13.38 -3.06 -20.53
N ASP A 400 12.85 -3.85 -21.46
CA ASP A 400 13.49 -5.08 -21.95
C ASP A 400 14.86 -4.78 -22.60
N ALA A 401 14.94 -3.77 -23.46
CA ALA A 401 16.20 -3.35 -24.09
C ALA A 401 17.24 -2.92 -23.05
N HIS A 402 16.82 -2.13 -22.05
CA HIS A 402 17.71 -1.70 -20.96
C HIS A 402 18.16 -2.89 -20.10
N CYS A 403 17.27 -3.81 -19.78
CA CYS A 403 17.59 -4.98 -18.98
C CYS A 403 18.62 -5.89 -19.70
N ARG A 404 18.41 -6.17 -20.99
CA ARG A 404 19.39 -6.91 -21.83
C ARG A 404 20.74 -6.24 -21.86
N TYR A 405 20.77 -4.93 -22.12
CA TYR A 405 22.00 -4.15 -22.16
C TYR A 405 22.77 -4.23 -20.84
N ARG A 406 22.10 -4.02 -19.72
CA ARG A 406 22.72 -4.05 -18.40
C ARG A 406 23.18 -5.45 -17.98
N LEU A 407 22.42 -6.50 -18.31
CA LEU A 407 22.82 -7.88 -18.03
C LEU A 407 24.06 -8.26 -18.84
N ARG A 408 24.15 -7.87 -20.14
CA ARG A 408 25.36 -8.07 -20.95
C ARG A 408 26.58 -7.41 -20.33
N GLN A 409 26.47 -6.14 -19.96
CA GLN A 409 27.59 -5.44 -19.30
C GLN A 409 28.03 -6.16 -18.03
N TRP A 410 27.08 -6.65 -17.24
CA TRP A 410 27.35 -7.38 -16.01
C TRP A 410 28.06 -8.71 -16.32
N LEU A 411 27.62 -9.46 -17.32
CA LEU A 411 28.27 -10.72 -17.76
C LEU A 411 29.68 -10.47 -18.30
N CYS A 412 29.87 -9.44 -19.14
CA CYS A 412 31.20 -9.05 -19.62
C CYS A 412 32.14 -8.71 -18.48
N ALA A 413 31.69 -7.93 -17.51
CA ALA A 413 32.49 -7.58 -16.33
C ALA A 413 32.80 -8.81 -15.46
N LYS A 414 31.85 -9.74 -15.30
CA LYS A 414 32.03 -10.95 -14.51
C LYS A 414 33.02 -11.92 -15.14
N HIS A 415 32.97 -12.09 -16.45
CA HIS A 415 33.80 -13.03 -17.21
C HIS A 415 34.97 -12.36 -17.95
N GLN A 416 35.24 -11.09 -17.65
CA GLN A 416 36.37 -10.31 -18.17
C GLN A 416 36.38 -10.23 -19.72
N HIS A 417 35.19 -10.29 -20.35
CA HIS A 417 35.07 -10.08 -21.81
C HIS A 417 35.18 -8.60 -22.18
N GLN A 418 35.99 -8.32 -23.22
CA GLN A 418 36.10 -6.98 -23.77
C GLN A 418 34.95 -6.67 -24.76
N GLY A 419 34.58 -5.38 -24.87
CA GLY A 419 33.55 -4.90 -25.80
C GLY A 419 32.11 -4.96 -25.25
N ALA A 420 31.16 -4.73 -26.15
CA ALA A 420 29.72 -4.61 -25.82
C ALA A 420 29.04 -5.93 -25.46
N GLY A 421 29.70 -7.05 -25.65
CA GLY A 421 29.21 -8.39 -25.30
C GLY A 421 28.06 -8.91 -26.19
N THR A 422 27.71 -8.26 -27.29
CA THR A 422 26.61 -8.69 -28.17
C THR A 422 26.87 -10.01 -28.88
N CYS A 423 28.11 -10.26 -29.24
CA CYS A 423 28.55 -11.53 -29.86
C CYS A 423 28.67 -12.63 -28.79
N ALA A 424 29.29 -12.33 -27.64
CA ALA A 424 29.48 -13.31 -26.58
C ALA A 424 28.15 -13.71 -25.88
N TYR A 425 27.22 -12.75 -25.78
CA TYR A 425 25.92 -12.94 -25.10
C TYR A 425 24.78 -12.39 -25.98
N PRO A 426 24.44 -13.07 -27.09
CA PRO A 426 23.35 -12.67 -27.97
C PRO A 426 21.98 -12.74 -27.26
N ASP A 427 20.96 -12.09 -27.83
CA ASP A 427 19.60 -12.05 -27.24
C ASP A 427 19.04 -13.45 -26.98
N GLY A 428 19.26 -14.41 -27.89
CA GLY A 428 18.86 -15.80 -27.70
C GLY A 428 19.47 -16.41 -26.44
N TYR A 429 20.76 -16.25 -26.25
CA TYR A 429 21.44 -16.75 -25.04
C TYR A 429 20.84 -16.16 -23.74
N LEU A 430 20.59 -14.84 -23.70
CA LEU A 430 20.03 -14.21 -22.51
C LEU A 430 18.62 -14.73 -22.17
N HIS A 431 17.80 -14.95 -23.20
CA HIS A 431 16.40 -15.32 -23.00
C HIS A 431 16.15 -16.82 -22.96
N GLU A 432 16.83 -17.59 -23.82
CA GLU A 432 16.57 -19.04 -24.00
C GLU A 432 17.46 -19.88 -23.09
N THR A 433 18.72 -19.48 -22.91
CA THR A 433 19.66 -20.21 -22.05
C THR A 433 19.62 -19.73 -20.60
N LEU A 434 19.68 -18.40 -20.39
CA LEU A 434 19.68 -17.83 -19.04
C LEU A 434 18.26 -17.60 -18.48
N GLY A 435 17.23 -17.66 -19.30
CA GLY A 435 15.84 -17.50 -18.90
C GLY A 435 15.42 -16.08 -18.52
N LEU A 436 16.08 -15.05 -19.11
CA LEU A 436 15.67 -13.66 -18.89
C LEU A 436 14.26 -13.41 -19.46
N VAL A 437 13.36 -12.90 -18.64
CA VAL A 437 11.97 -12.59 -19.04
C VAL A 437 11.92 -11.51 -20.10
N ARG A 438 10.96 -11.62 -21.03
CA ARG A 438 10.59 -10.58 -22.01
C ARG A 438 9.20 -10.05 -21.68
N LEU A 439 9.07 -8.81 -21.26
CA LEU A 439 7.77 -8.17 -21.01
C LEU A 439 6.95 -8.04 -22.30
N GLU A 440 7.61 -7.77 -23.43
CA GLU A 440 6.92 -7.60 -24.72
C GLU A 440 6.11 -8.85 -25.12
N LYS A 441 6.62 -10.06 -24.84
CA LYS A 441 5.88 -11.32 -25.09
C LYS A 441 4.62 -11.47 -24.24
N THR A 442 4.51 -10.76 -23.11
CA THR A 442 3.34 -10.82 -22.22
C THR A 442 2.19 -9.92 -22.68
N THR A 443 2.44 -9.00 -23.64
CA THR A 443 1.44 -8.01 -24.07
C THR A 443 0.21 -8.62 -24.72
N SER A 444 0.35 -9.77 -25.42
CA SER A 444 -0.78 -10.47 -26.04
C SER A 444 -1.82 -10.99 -25.05
N ASN A 445 -1.42 -11.20 -23.80
CA ASN A 445 -2.28 -11.74 -22.73
C ASN A 445 -2.88 -10.66 -21.82
N LEU A 446 -2.57 -9.39 -22.08
CA LEU A 446 -3.10 -8.29 -21.26
C LEU A 446 -4.56 -8.01 -21.59
N PRO A 447 -5.38 -7.62 -20.58
CA PRO A 447 -6.82 -7.39 -20.78
C PRO A 447 -7.17 -6.36 -21.86
N TRP A 448 -6.24 -5.46 -22.17
CA TRP A 448 -6.40 -4.36 -23.12
C TRP A 448 -5.74 -4.62 -24.50
N ALA A 449 -5.08 -5.77 -24.67
CA ALA A 449 -4.39 -6.09 -25.92
C ALA A 449 -5.35 -6.47 -27.05
N LYS A 450 -6.59 -6.82 -26.71
CA LYS A 450 -7.64 -7.26 -27.64
C LYS A 450 -8.72 -6.19 -27.90
N ALA A 451 -8.55 -4.98 -27.36
CA ALA A 451 -9.50 -3.87 -27.54
C ALA A 451 -9.08 -2.91 -28.65
#